data_253d5c8099bcbd9c56e03082328eba64
#
_entry.id   253d5c8099bcbd9c56e03082328eba64
#
_cell.length_a   1.000
_cell.length_b   1.000
_cell.length_c   1.000
_cell.angle_alpha   90.00
_cell.angle_beta   90.00
_cell.angle_gamma   90.00
#
_symmetry.space_group_name_H-M   'P 1'
#
loop_
_entity.id
_entity.type
_entity.pdbx_description
1 polymer ?
#
loop_
_entity_poly.entity_id
_entity_poly.type
_entity_poly.pdbx_seq_one_letter_code
_entity_poly.pdbx_strand_id
1 'polypeptide(L)'
;MDFTDYKTEILSLVNEDQRKIFTQKYFFHGLPVVFDNRENDYYNFKKRIADKFKVGFFEVMIVGSSKFGFSPYKFTEFSFNSDIDVVIFNERLFEKFFELVSEYQYQIRSQTLILRNDQFREYQKFLKYLVMGWMRPDLLPQNTSEFKEIKQNWDEFFKSISYSRSEVGNYKVKGGLFKNYHYAEKYYRSSIEEITNKIKSI
;
A
#
# COMPACT_ATOMS: atom_id res chain seq x y z
N MET A 1 -15.20 -13.69 -5.91
CA MET A 1 -15.74 -13.73 -4.51
C MET A 1 -16.60 -12.50 -4.34
N ASP A 2 -17.84 -12.65 -3.97
CA ASP A 2 -18.66 -11.50 -3.59
C ASP A 2 -18.43 -11.11 -2.12
N PHE A 3 -19.10 -10.05 -1.70
CA PHE A 3 -18.94 -9.51 -0.34
C PHE A 3 -19.48 -10.46 0.74
N THR A 4 -20.57 -11.17 0.47
CA THR A 4 -21.21 -12.10 1.43
C THR A 4 -20.32 -13.32 1.65
N ASP A 5 -19.76 -13.87 0.57
CA ASP A 5 -18.79 -14.95 0.62
C ASP A 5 -17.55 -14.56 1.40
N TYR A 6 -17.02 -13.35 1.13
CA TYR A 6 -15.86 -12.81 1.82
C TYR A 6 -16.08 -12.71 3.34
N LYS A 7 -17.23 -12.18 3.75
CA LYS A 7 -17.60 -12.06 5.16
C LYS A 7 -17.70 -13.42 5.83
N THR A 8 -18.36 -14.38 5.17
CA THR A 8 -18.53 -15.75 5.67
C THR A 8 -17.19 -16.44 5.83
N GLU A 9 -16.31 -16.35 4.82
CA GLU A 9 -15.01 -17.01 4.83
C GLU A 9 -14.11 -16.39 5.91
N ILE A 10 -14.06 -15.07 6.06
CA ILE A 10 -13.28 -14.40 7.13
C ILE A 10 -13.73 -14.85 8.52
N LEU A 11 -15.04 -14.95 8.76
CA LEU A 11 -15.55 -15.36 10.06
C LEU A 11 -15.25 -16.83 10.39
N SER A 12 -14.97 -17.65 9.38
CA SER A 12 -14.59 -19.06 9.55
C SER A 12 -13.10 -19.28 9.89
N LEU A 13 -12.26 -18.22 9.75
CA LEU A 13 -10.82 -18.32 10.00
C LEU A 13 -10.53 -18.36 11.50
N VAL A 14 -10.12 -19.51 12.01
CA VAL A 14 -9.91 -19.73 13.45
C VAL A 14 -8.47 -19.57 13.93
N ASN A 15 -7.49 -19.69 13.00
CA ASN A 15 -6.07 -19.64 13.37
C ASN A 15 -5.23 -18.82 12.36
N GLU A 16 -3.96 -18.59 12.74
CA GLU A 16 -3.00 -17.80 11.97
C GLU A 16 -2.70 -18.40 10.59
N ASP A 17 -2.57 -19.73 10.49
CA ASP A 17 -2.26 -20.38 9.22
C ASP A 17 -3.39 -20.22 8.21
N GLN A 18 -4.63 -20.34 8.64
CA GLN A 18 -5.79 -20.08 7.79
C GLN A 18 -5.84 -18.62 7.34
N ARG A 19 -5.59 -17.65 8.23
CA ARG A 19 -5.49 -16.23 7.86
C ARG A 19 -4.36 -15.97 6.87
N LYS A 20 -3.22 -16.65 7.03
CA LYS A 20 -2.09 -16.57 6.10
C LYS A 20 -2.47 -17.09 4.72
N ILE A 21 -3.05 -18.29 4.63
CA ILE A 21 -3.51 -18.89 3.37
C ILE A 21 -4.54 -17.99 2.68
N PHE A 22 -5.50 -17.47 3.44
CA PHE A 22 -6.50 -16.53 2.95
C PHE A 22 -5.85 -15.25 2.37
N THR A 23 -4.90 -14.66 3.11
CA THR A 23 -4.16 -13.49 2.66
C THR A 23 -3.41 -13.74 1.36
N GLN A 24 -2.69 -14.83 1.26
CA GLN A 24 -1.96 -15.21 0.06
C GLN A 24 -2.90 -15.40 -1.14
N LYS A 25 -3.98 -16.13 -0.94
CA LYS A 25 -4.94 -16.46 -1.99
C LYS A 25 -5.69 -15.24 -2.52
N TYR A 26 -6.18 -14.39 -1.65
CA TYR A 26 -7.10 -13.33 -2.06
C TYR A 26 -6.44 -11.95 -2.23
N PHE A 27 -5.42 -11.62 -1.45
CA PHE A 27 -4.76 -10.32 -1.58
C PHE A 27 -3.64 -10.32 -2.63
N PHE A 28 -2.88 -11.42 -2.74
CA PHE A 28 -1.66 -11.43 -3.54
C PHE A 28 -1.70 -12.34 -4.78
N HIS A 29 -2.56 -13.34 -4.81
CA HIS A 29 -2.68 -14.23 -5.95
C HIS A 29 -3.81 -13.79 -6.91
N GLY A 30 -3.65 -14.15 -8.18
CA GLY A 30 -4.67 -13.94 -9.23
C GLY A 30 -4.78 -12.51 -9.73
N LEU A 31 -5.60 -12.33 -10.75
CA LEU A 31 -5.84 -11.05 -11.42
C LEU A 31 -6.72 -10.12 -10.55
N PRO A 32 -6.38 -8.82 -10.41
CA PRO A 32 -7.28 -7.86 -9.79
C PRO A 32 -8.55 -7.64 -10.63
N VAL A 33 -9.70 -7.47 -9.97
CA VAL A 33 -11.01 -7.26 -10.63
C VAL A 33 -10.98 -6.09 -11.61
N VAL A 34 -10.22 -5.02 -11.30
CA VAL A 34 -10.07 -3.87 -12.22
C VAL A 34 -9.43 -4.25 -13.56
N PHE A 35 -8.77 -5.40 -13.63
CA PHE A 35 -8.17 -5.95 -14.87
C PHE A 35 -8.82 -7.25 -15.32
N ASP A 36 -10.05 -7.53 -14.88
CA ASP A 36 -10.74 -8.75 -15.30
C ASP A 36 -10.77 -8.88 -16.82
N ASN A 37 -10.37 -10.06 -17.35
CA ASN A 37 -10.18 -10.33 -18.78
C ASN A 37 -9.19 -9.38 -19.51
N ARG A 38 -8.24 -8.77 -18.78
CA ARG A 38 -7.27 -7.79 -19.29
C ARG A 38 -5.84 -8.07 -18.81
N GLU A 39 -5.37 -9.31 -18.93
CA GLU A 39 -4.06 -9.77 -18.43
C GLU A 39 -2.90 -8.97 -19.02
N ASN A 40 -2.94 -8.66 -20.32
CA ASN A 40 -1.90 -7.86 -20.97
C ASN A 40 -1.82 -6.43 -20.41
N ASP A 41 -2.97 -5.82 -20.13
CA ASP A 41 -3.02 -4.50 -19.51
C ASP A 41 -2.45 -4.53 -18.10
N TYR A 42 -2.79 -5.56 -17.34
CA TYR A 42 -2.22 -5.77 -16.00
C TYR A 42 -0.71 -5.96 -16.03
N TYR A 43 -0.22 -6.75 -17.00
CA TYR A 43 1.21 -6.92 -17.21
C TYR A 43 1.89 -5.58 -17.50
N ASN A 44 1.38 -4.80 -18.46
CA ASN A 44 1.96 -3.52 -18.87
C ASN A 44 1.93 -2.49 -17.73
N PHE A 45 0.84 -2.44 -16.98
CA PHE A 45 0.69 -1.57 -15.82
C PHE A 45 1.74 -1.88 -14.74
N LYS A 46 1.90 -3.16 -14.37
CA LYS A 46 2.92 -3.60 -13.41
C LYS A 46 4.34 -3.32 -13.91
N LYS A 47 4.61 -3.63 -15.18
CA LYS A 47 5.92 -3.41 -15.78
C LYS A 47 6.30 -1.94 -15.74
N ARG A 48 5.40 -1.02 -16.07
CA ARG A 48 5.62 0.43 -16.00
C ARG A 48 6.05 0.88 -14.59
N ILE A 49 5.43 0.34 -13.54
CA ILE A 49 5.77 0.66 -12.15
C ILE A 49 7.12 0.05 -11.78
N ALA A 50 7.33 -1.22 -12.12
CA ALA A 50 8.59 -1.92 -11.84
C ALA A 50 9.80 -1.22 -12.49
N ASP A 51 9.68 -0.82 -13.76
CA ASP A 51 10.72 -0.11 -14.51
C ASP A 51 11.02 1.27 -13.88
N LYS A 52 9.97 2.01 -13.48
CA LYS A 52 10.14 3.33 -12.83
C LYS A 52 10.95 3.26 -11.53
N PHE A 53 10.63 2.31 -10.67
CA PHE A 53 11.27 2.17 -9.37
C PHE A 53 12.48 1.23 -9.38
N LYS A 54 12.79 0.63 -10.55
CA LYS A 54 13.89 -0.35 -10.73
C LYS A 54 13.77 -1.52 -9.75
N VAL A 55 12.55 -2.04 -9.62
CA VAL A 55 12.21 -3.19 -8.79
C VAL A 55 11.81 -4.38 -9.65
N GLY A 56 11.77 -5.58 -9.06
CA GLY A 56 11.34 -6.79 -9.76
C GLY A 56 9.86 -6.74 -10.16
N PHE A 57 9.51 -7.33 -11.30
CA PHE A 57 8.12 -7.39 -11.78
C PHE A 57 7.15 -7.98 -10.76
N PHE A 58 7.57 -9.02 -10.04
CA PHE A 58 6.76 -9.68 -9.00
C PHE A 58 6.73 -8.92 -7.67
N GLU A 59 7.53 -7.87 -7.54
CA GLU A 59 7.53 -7.00 -6.36
C GLU A 59 6.45 -5.91 -6.41
N VAL A 60 5.63 -5.88 -7.47
CA VAL A 60 4.52 -4.92 -7.64
C VAL A 60 3.20 -5.67 -7.65
N MET A 61 2.28 -5.27 -6.76
CA MET A 61 0.95 -5.86 -6.65
C MET A 61 -0.13 -4.79 -6.54
N ILE A 62 -1.35 -5.12 -6.97
CA ILE A 62 -2.55 -4.33 -6.71
C ILE A 62 -3.32 -5.00 -5.58
N VAL A 63 -3.79 -4.19 -4.66
CA VAL A 63 -4.50 -4.62 -3.46
C VAL A 63 -5.77 -3.76 -3.23
N GLY A 64 -6.47 -3.99 -2.13
CA GLY A 64 -7.62 -3.17 -1.75
C GLY A 64 -8.85 -3.39 -2.64
N SER A 65 -9.71 -2.36 -2.74
CA SER A 65 -11.00 -2.51 -3.43
C SER A 65 -10.89 -2.85 -4.91
N SER A 66 -9.86 -2.37 -5.58
CA SER A 66 -9.60 -2.68 -7.00
C SER A 66 -9.19 -4.14 -7.25
N LYS A 67 -8.70 -4.83 -6.22
CA LYS A 67 -8.39 -6.26 -6.26
C LYS A 67 -9.64 -7.11 -6.10
N PHE A 68 -10.54 -6.73 -5.18
CA PHE A 68 -11.68 -7.54 -4.76
C PHE A 68 -12.99 -7.19 -5.49
N GLY A 69 -13.12 -6.00 -6.09
CA GLY A 69 -14.40 -5.46 -6.55
C GLY A 69 -15.20 -4.76 -5.44
N PHE A 70 -14.71 -4.77 -4.21
CA PHE A 70 -15.25 -4.07 -3.04
C PHE A 70 -14.14 -3.75 -2.03
N SER A 71 -14.39 -2.79 -1.15
CA SER A 71 -13.45 -2.50 -0.05
C SER A 71 -13.60 -3.53 1.07
N PRO A 72 -12.62 -4.39 1.31
CA PRO A 72 -12.70 -5.40 2.36
C PRO A 72 -12.78 -4.81 3.77
N TYR A 73 -12.34 -3.55 3.95
CA TYR A 73 -12.33 -2.87 5.25
C TYR A 73 -13.56 -1.98 5.48
N LYS A 74 -14.02 -1.26 4.42
CA LYS A 74 -15.15 -0.31 4.51
C LYS A 74 -16.49 -0.95 4.15
N PHE A 75 -16.48 -2.12 3.53
CA PHE A 75 -17.65 -2.83 3.03
C PHE A 75 -18.46 -2.04 1.99
N THR A 76 -17.76 -1.29 1.14
CA THR A 76 -18.34 -0.51 0.04
C THR A 76 -17.89 -1.09 -1.30
N GLU A 77 -18.74 -1.02 -2.32
CA GLU A 77 -18.39 -1.45 -3.67
C GLU A 77 -17.22 -0.64 -4.25
N PHE A 78 -16.44 -1.30 -5.10
CA PHE A 78 -15.45 -0.63 -5.93
C PHE A 78 -16.16 0.21 -7.00
N SER A 79 -15.80 1.47 -7.11
CA SER A 79 -16.45 2.42 -8.02
C SER A 79 -15.43 3.40 -8.61
N PHE A 80 -15.87 4.26 -9.53
CA PHE A 80 -15.01 5.31 -10.11
C PHE A 80 -14.44 6.31 -9.09
N ASN A 81 -15.00 6.38 -7.88
CA ASN A 81 -14.47 7.17 -6.79
C ASN A 81 -13.43 6.42 -5.94
N SER A 82 -13.18 5.16 -6.24
CA SER A 82 -12.19 4.35 -5.54
C SER A 82 -10.78 4.61 -6.08
N ASP A 83 -9.78 4.50 -5.22
CA ASP A 83 -8.38 4.53 -5.64
C ASP A 83 -7.92 3.11 -6.05
N ILE A 84 -6.91 3.06 -6.92
CA ILE A 84 -6.14 1.84 -7.19
C ILE A 84 -4.96 1.82 -6.25
N ASP A 85 -4.97 0.91 -5.30
CA ASP A 85 -3.90 0.76 -4.32
C ASP A 85 -2.82 -0.19 -4.85
N VAL A 86 -1.65 0.36 -5.14
CA VAL A 86 -0.45 -0.38 -5.55
C VAL A 86 0.46 -0.55 -4.35
N VAL A 87 0.99 -1.75 -4.16
CA VAL A 87 2.05 -2.01 -3.19
C VAL A 87 3.31 -2.51 -3.90
N ILE A 88 4.45 -2.01 -3.45
CA ILE A 88 5.77 -2.41 -3.90
C ILE A 88 6.46 -3.11 -2.74
N PHE A 89 7.10 -4.25 -2.98
CA PHE A 89 7.87 -5.01 -1.98
C PHE A 89 9.33 -4.99 -2.37
N ASN A 90 10.15 -4.09 -1.80
CA ASN A 90 11.57 -4.06 -2.18
C ASN A 90 12.45 -3.54 -1.05
N GLU A 91 13.32 -4.41 -0.52
CA GLU A 91 14.21 -4.08 0.60
C GLU A 91 15.19 -2.95 0.26
N ARG A 92 15.81 -3.02 -0.90
CA ARG A 92 16.80 -2.00 -1.32
C ARG A 92 16.18 -0.61 -1.41
N LEU A 93 14.97 -0.51 -2.00
CA LEU A 93 14.27 0.77 -2.11
C LEU A 93 13.80 1.26 -0.73
N PHE A 94 13.32 0.33 0.11
CA PHE A 94 12.91 0.63 1.47
C PHE A 94 14.08 1.13 2.31
N GLU A 95 15.22 0.46 2.27
CA GLU A 95 16.41 0.84 3.03
C GLU A 95 16.98 2.17 2.59
N LYS A 96 17.00 2.45 1.28
CA LYS A 96 17.39 3.77 0.77
C LYS A 96 16.54 4.91 1.38
N PHE A 97 15.24 4.70 1.50
CA PHE A 97 14.36 5.70 2.13
C PHE A 97 14.52 5.70 3.66
N PHE A 98 14.74 4.54 4.25
CA PHE A 98 14.93 4.41 5.70
C PHE A 98 16.19 5.13 6.18
N GLU A 99 17.29 5.09 5.43
CA GLU A 99 18.51 5.85 5.73
C GLU A 99 18.23 7.34 5.85
N LEU A 100 17.48 7.91 4.90
CA LEU A 100 17.09 9.32 4.94
C LEU A 100 16.16 9.64 6.14
N VAL A 101 15.27 8.73 6.49
CA VAL A 101 14.41 8.87 7.68
C VAL A 101 15.22 8.77 8.96
N SER A 102 16.21 7.89 9.00
CA SER A 102 17.13 7.75 10.13
C SER A 102 17.93 9.03 10.35
N GLU A 103 18.51 9.59 9.29
CA GLU A 103 19.24 10.86 9.37
C GLU A 103 18.34 12.01 9.84
N TYR A 104 17.14 12.09 9.31
CA TYR A 104 16.13 13.07 9.75
C TYR A 104 15.80 12.93 11.25
N GLN A 105 15.70 11.71 11.76
CA GLN A 105 15.48 11.45 13.18
C GLN A 105 16.66 11.88 14.04
N TYR A 106 17.90 11.71 13.56
CA TYR A 106 19.10 12.21 14.26
C TYR A 106 19.15 13.74 14.28
N GLN A 107 18.73 14.42 13.22
CA GLN A 107 18.64 15.88 13.20
C GLN A 107 17.59 16.41 14.20
N ILE A 108 16.45 15.73 14.34
CA ILE A 108 15.46 16.06 15.38
C ILE A 108 16.07 15.86 16.78
N ARG A 109 16.73 14.72 16.99
CA ARG A 109 17.34 14.37 18.30
C ARG A 109 18.42 15.38 18.71
N SER A 110 19.24 15.81 17.78
CA SER A 110 20.29 16.81 18.01
C SER A 110 19.78 18.25 18.06
N GLN A 111 18.48 18.46 17.87
CA GLN A 111 17.83 19.78 17.81
C GLN A 111 18.34 20.67 16.66
N THR A 112 19.04 20.12 15.65
CA THR A 112 19.40 20.83 14.42
C THR A 112 18.21 21.00 13.50
N LEU A 113 17.15 20.21 13.69
CA LEU A 113 15.87 20.31 13.02
C LEU A 113 14.73 20.37 14.04
N ILE A 114 13.95 21.44 14.00
CA ILE A 114 12.79 21.64 14.87
C ILE A 114 11.52 21.50 14.05
N LEU A 115 10.62 20.64 14.51
CA LEU A 115 9.32 20.42 13.87
C LEU A 115 8.23 21.28 14.50
N ARG A 116 7.36 21.84 13.64
CA ARG A 116 6.09 22.37 14.12
C ARG A 116 5.17 21.23 14.59
N ASN A 117 4.18 21.54 15.40
CA ASN A 117 3.26 20.55 15.97
C ASN A 117 2.49 19.74 14.90
N ASP A 118 2.14 20.36 13.77
CA ASP A 118 1.48 19.67 12.64
C ASP A 118 2.44 18.68 11.97
N GLN A 119 3.67 19.10 11.69
CA GLN A 119 4.72 18.27 11.11
C GLN A 119 5.08 17.08 12.01
N PHE A 120 5.18 17.34 13.32
CA PHE A 120 5.46 16.29 14.30
C PHE A 120 4.36 15.24 14.33
N ARG A 121 3.09 15.64 14.30
CA ARG A 121 1.96 14.69 14.25
C ARG A 121 1.95 13.85 12.98
N GLU A 122 2.22 14.45 11.82
CA GLU A 122 2.32 13.71 10.55
C GLU A 122 3.51 12.72 10.57
N TYR A 123 4.65 13.15 11.08
CA TYR A 123 5.82 12.30 11.22
C TYR A 123 5.58 11.14 12.20
N GLN A 124 4.89 11.37 13.31
CA GLN A 124 4.49 10.28 14.21
C GLN A 124 3.57 9.26 13.54
N LYS A 125 2.62 9.70 12.70
CA LYS A 125 1.79 8.77 11.91
C LYS A 125 2.65 7.97 10.93
N PHE A 126 3.59 8.61 10.24
CA PHE A 126 4.54 7.95 9.37
C PHE A 126 5.33 6.86 10.10
N LEU A 127 5.90 7.17 11.27
CA LEU A 127 6.68 6.23 12.07
C LEU A 127 5.88 5.00 12.51
N LYS A 128 4.57 5.14 12.79
CA LYS A 128 3.70 4.00 13.12
C LYS A 128 3.62 2.97 12.00
N TYR A 129 3.56 3.42 10.75
CA TYR A 129 3.57 2.52 9.61
C TYR A 129 4.97 1.98 9.32
N LEU A 130 6.00 2.82 9.49
CA LEU A 130 7.38 2.43 9.26
C LEU A 130 7.81 1.24 10.13
N VAL A 131 7.43 1.21 11.42
CA VAL A 131 7.74 0.06 12.32
C VAL A 131 6.98 -1.21 11.95
N MET A 132 5.89 -1.11 11.19
CA MET A 132 5.20 -2.25 10.58
C MET A 132 5.82 -2.67 9.24
N GLY A 133 6.94 -2.08 8.85
CA GLY A 133 7.60 -2.32 7.57
C GLY A 133 6.86 -1.73 6.36
N TRP A 134 5.95 -0.80 6.60
CA TRP A 134 5.22 -0.08 5.55
C TRP A 134 5.62 1.39 5.51
N MET A 135 6.32 1.78 4.47
CA MET A 135 6.68 3.18 4.22
C MET A 135 5.60 3.84 3.35
N ARG A 136 5.14 4.98 3.82
CA ARG A 136 4.14 5.83 3.16
C ARG A 136 4.76 7.19 2.82
N PRO A 137 5.31 7.37 1.62
CA PRO A 137 5.96 8.63 1.23
C PRO A 137 5.03 9.84 1.29
N ASP A 138 3.71 9.63 1.11
CA ASP A 138 2.67 10.67 1.24
C ASP A 138 2.59 11.30 2.64
N LEU A 139 3.06 10.61 3.68
CA LEU A 139 3.08 11.09 5.08
C LEU A 139 4.42 11.73 5.48
N LEU A 140 5.44 11.75 4.61
CA LEU A 140 6.71 12.40 4.92
C LEU A 140 6.53 13.92 5.08
N PRO A 141 7.13 14.54 6.12
CA PRO A 141 7.17 15.99 6.26
C PRO A 141 7.86 16.67 5.07
N GLN A 142 7.36 17.83 4.64
CA GLN A 142 7.94 18.57 3.52
C GLN A 142 8.86 19.73 3.97
N ASN A 143 9.66 19.53 5.00
CA ASN A 143 10.52 20.56 5.58
C ASN A 143 12.01 20.37 5.29
N THR A 144 12.39 19.28 4.63
CA THR A 144 13.74 19.08 4.08
C THR A 144 13.68 18.90 2.57
N SER A 145 14.80 19.17 1.87
CA SER A 145 14.92 18.99 0.42
C SER A 145 14.74 17.54 0.01
N GLU A 146 15.37 16.63 0.76
CA GLU A 146 15.36 15.19 0.49
C GLU A 146 13.95 14.60 0.60
N PHE A 147 13.21 14.96 1.63
CA PHE A 147 11.82 14.48 1.78
C PHE A 147 10.87 15.10 0.76
N LYS A 148 11.07 16.37 0.40
CA LYS A 148 10.32 17.00 -0.71
C LYS A 148 10.56 16.25 -2.02
N GLU A 149 11.81 15.95 -2.34
CA GLU A 149 12.18 15.25 -3.57
C GLU A 149 11.58 13.84 -3.62
N ILE A 150 11.72 13.05 -2.54
CA ILE A 150 11.12 11.70 -2.47
C ILE A 150 9.62 11.77 -2.67
N LYS A 151 8.94 12.62 -1.89
CA LYS A 151 7.48 12.74 -1.94
C LYS A 151 7.00 13.23 -3.30
N GLN A 152 7.66 14.24 -3.87
CA GLN A 152 7.31 14.79 -5.17
C GLN A 152 7.50 13.75 -6.27
N ASN A 153 8.65 13.07 -6.34
CA ASN A 153 8.92 12.03 -7.33
C ASN A 153 7.92 10.86 -7.23
N TRP A 154 7.52 10.49 -6.01
CA TRP A 154 6.54 9.46 -5.76
C TRP A 154 5.14 9.89 -6.22
N ASP A 155 4.68 11.03 -5.75
CA ASP A 155 3.35 11.57 -6.04
C ASP A 155 3.18 11.91 -7.53
N GLU A 156 4.19 12.53 -8.17
CA GLU A 156 4.19 12.85 -9.61
C GLU A 156 4.09 11.59 -10.46
N PHE A 157 4.83 10.54 -10.11
CA PHE A 157 4.74 9.29 -10.85
C PHE A 157 3.34 8.68 -10.75
N PHE A 158 2.80 8.47 -9.54
CA PHE A 158 1.47 7.88 -9.40
C PHE A 158 0.37 8.76 -9.99
N LYS A 159 0.52 10.08 -9.94
CA LYS A 159 -0.35 11.01 -10.64
C LYS A 159 -0.25 10.89 -12.18
N SER A 160 0.96 10.64 -12.69
CA SER A 160 1.19 10.49 -14.15
C SER A 160 0.55 9.25 -14.76
N ILE A 161 0.22 8.24 -13.94
CA ILE A 161 -0.45 6.99 -14.36
C ILE A 161 -1.92 6.91 -13.92
N SER A 162 -2.46 7.99 -13.36
CA SER A 162 -3.86 8.13 -12.93
C SER A 162 -4.74 8.70 -14.04
N TYR A 163 -6.06 8.56 -13.89
CA TYR A 163 -7.08 9.23 -14.69
C TYR A 163 -6.92 9.04 -16.20
N SER A 164 -7.06 7.79 -16.66
CA SER A 164 -6.96 7.37 -18.07
C SER A 164 -5.58 7.57 -18.71
N ARG A 165 -4.52 7.71 -17.88
CA ARG A 165 -3.13 7.85 -18.36
C ARG A 165 -2.35 6.53 -18.31
N SER A 166 -2.99 5.46 -17.93
CA SER A 166 -2.45 4.11 -17.91
C SER A 166 -3.54 3.08 -18.16
N GLU A 167 -3.13 1.84 -18.21
CA GLU A 167 -3.97 0.68 -18.54
C GLU A 167 -5.10 0.45 -17.51
N VAL A 168 -5.00 1.03 -16.33
CA VAL A 168 -6.00 0.89 -15.27
C VAL A 168 -7.31 1.67 -15.53
N GLY A 169 -7.28 2.63 -16.45
CA GLY A 169 -8.46 3.44 -16.81
C GLY A 169 -8.60 4.71 -15.95
N ASN A 170 -9.83 5.22 -15.83
CA ASN A 170 -10.10 6.52 -15.20
C ASN A 170 -10.15 6.42 -13.66
N TYR A 171 -9.07 5.96 -13.07
CA TYR A 171 -8.92 5.85 -11.62
C TYR A 171 -7.72 6.64 -11.12
N LYS A 172 -7.78 7.08 -9.86
CA LYS A 172 -6.61 7.58 -9.16
C LYS A 172 -5.76 6.39 -8.69
N VAL A 173 -4.45 6.45 -8.96
CA VAL A 173 -3.50 5.43 -8.53
C VAL A 173 -2.71 5.95 -7.33
N LYS A 174 -2.57 5.12 -6.30
CA LYS A 174 -1.74 5.37 -5.12
C LYS A 174 -0.75 4.24 -4.93
N GLY A 175 0.43 4.58 -4.44
CA GLY A 175 1.47 3.60 -4.13
C GLY A 175 1.86 3.58 -2.66
N GLY A 176 2.24 2.42 -2.16
CA GLY A 176 2.89 2.21 -0.87
C GLY A 176 4.08 1.26 -1.02
N LEU A 177 5.07 1.40 -0.15
CA LEU A 177 6.29 0.58 -0.18
C LEU A 177 6.39 -0.24 1.09
N PHE A 178 6.35 -1.56 0.96
CA PHE A 178 6.70 -2.48 2.04
C PHE A 178 8.18 -2.86 1.96
N LYS A 179 8.80 -3.11 3.11
CA LYS A 179 10.18 -3.57 3.18
C LYS A 179 10.36 -4.84 2.32
N ASN A 180 9.48 -5.82 2.49
CA ASN A 180 9.42 -7.01 1.65
C ASN A 180 8.05 -7.68 1.75
N TYR A 181 7.88 -8.79 1.05
CA TYR A 181 6.63 -9.57 1.05
C TYR A 181 6.18 -10.01 2.45
N HIS A 182 7.10 -10.40 3.33
CA HIS A 182 6.77 -10.82 4.70
C HIS A 182 6.01 -9.74 5.48
N TYR A 183 6.48 -8.48 5.42
CA TYR A 183 5.81 -7.36 6.11
C TYR A 183 4.46 -7.03 5.50
N ALA A 184 4.33 -7.11 4.18
CA ALA A 184 3.05 -6.90 3.52
C ALA A 184 2.05 -8.00 3.89
N GLU A 185 2.45 -9.28 3.84
CA GLU A 185 1.62 -10.40 4.24
C GLU A 185 1.15 -10.24 5.70
N LYS A 186 2.07 -9.91 6.61
CA LYS A 186 1.77 -9.69 8.02
C LYS A 186 0.78 -8.53 8.22
N TYR A 187 0.96 -7.43 7.49
CA TYR A 187 0.05 -6.28 7.54
C TYR A 187 -1.37 -6.64 7.12
N TYR A 188 -1.54 -7.28 5.96
CA TYR A 188 -2.87 -7.68 5.47
C TYR A 188 -3.50 -8.77 6.33
N ARG A 189 -2.73 -9.69 6.87
CA ARG A 189 -3.20 -10.70 7.84
C ARG A 189 -3.73 -10.06 9.12
N SER A 190 -3.02 -9.09 9.68
CA SER A 190 -3.50 -8.30 10.82
C SER A 190 -4.76 -7.51 10.48
N SER A 191 -4.86 -6.96 9.28
CA SER A 191 -6.06 -6.26 8.82
C SER A 191 -7.28 -7.20 8.75
N ILE A 192 -7.10 -8.48 8.38
CA ILE A 192 -8.18 -9.49 8.42
C ILE A 192 -8.68 -9.70 9.84
N GLU A 193 -7.78 -9.75 10.81
CA GLU A 193 -8.14 -9.89 12.23
C GLU A 193 -8.92 -8.66 12.73
N GLU A 194 -8.51 -7.46 12.39
CA GLU A 194 -9.24 -6.22 12.70
C GLU A 194 -10.64 -6.23 12.07
N ILE A 195 -10.76 -6.64 10.80
CA ILE A 195 -12.04 -6.75 10.10
C ILE A 195 -12.95 -7.79 10.77
N THR A 196 -12.40 -8.95 11.13
CA THR A 196 -13.13 -10.01 11.83
C THR A 196 -13.71 -9.50 13.15
N ASN A 197 -12.89 -8.81 13.94
CA ASN A 197 -13.33 -8.23 15.19
C ASN A 197 -14.41 -7.15 15.00
N LYS A 198 -14.26 -6.32 13.98
CA LYS A 198 -15.25 -5.31 13.62
C LYS A 198 -16.60 -5.93 13.23
N ILE A 199 -16.59 -7.01 12.44
CA ILE A 199 -17.82 -7.71 12.05
C ILE A 199 -18.52 -8.34 13.26
N LYS A 200 -17.76 -8.91 14.20
CA LYS A 200 -18.30 -9.55 15.41
C LYS A 200 -18.87 -8.54 16.43
N SER A 201 -18.50 -7.26 16.32
CA SER A 201 -18.97 -6.20 17.22
C SER A 201 -20.22 -5.45 16.74
N ILE A 202 -20.72 -5.80 15.54
CA ILE A 202 -21.98 -5.28 14.97
C ILE A 202 -23.10 -6.27 15.23
#